data_c54e9cb35d79d9c2b316837fcae993c9
#
_entry.id   c54e9cb35d79d9c2b316837fcae993c9
#
_cell.length_a   1.000
_cell.length_b   1.000
_cell.length_c   1.000
_cell.angle_alpha   90.00
_cell.angle_beta   90.00
_cell.angle_gamma   90.00
#
_symmetry.space_group_name_H-M   'P 1'
#
loop_
_entity.id
_entity.type
_entity.pdbx_description
1 polymer ?
#
loop_
_entity_poly.entity_id
_entity_poly.type
_entity_poly.pdbx_seq_one_letter_code
_entity_poly.pdbx_strand_id
1 'polypeptide(L)'
;MIIVAAIVVIAILIGGTVWYLNTSNSNGVQPATQSQETTKPKKKAKKADGKSSDKSGESDKSDKTGGSGKSSKAGEPDASDKPGKSGKTDASKERDRRSNRILDKSSTDSIVDGYSTIDVGVSVMNEDGLRSYSSRNASLSFVAAGLYLPAWLDYRDTYGDRPDAYADSLTGMNNGSANGLIDAVGGESDFNEWLSDNKYYRTRFERDYGDVKASQNGYENYASPDDAARMLNEMAENGDDGLMNYDIASEGVVIPSGATVHAHRGQGIKDSYNYFMVISNGKKKVSVAVMTQNQGRAVADQLASRMLDKVWNTMLRN
;
A
#
# COMPACT_ATOMS: atom_id res chain seq x y z
N MET A 1 -15.29 16.09 44.87
CA MET A 1 -14.50 15.13 44.07
C MET A 1 -14.68 15.27 42.56
N ILE A 2 -15.83 15.66 42.02
CA ILE A 2 -16.10 15.79 40.58
C ILE A 2 -15.34 16.96 39.93
N ILE A 3 -15.16 18.08 40.61
CA ILE A 3 -14.48 19.29 40.11
C ILE A 3 -12.97 19.06 39.90
N VAL A 4 -12.33 18.27 40.77
CA VAL A 4 -10.88 17.97 40.65
C VAL A 4 -10.58 17.08 39.46
N ALA A 5 -11.48 16.13 39.12
CA ALA A 5 -11.33 15.26 37.95
C ALA A 5 -11.43 16.04 36.63
N ALA A 6 -12.33 17.03 36.55
CA ALA A 6 -12.48 17.87 35.36
C ALA A 6 -11.26 18.76 35.08
N ILE A 7 -10.60 19.27 36.13
CA ILE A 7 -9.39 20.11 35.98
C ILE A 7 -8.20 19.28 35.49
N VAL A 8 -8.08 18.04 35.95
CA VAL A 8 -6.98 17.15 35.50
C VAL A 8 -7.14 16.75 34.02
N VAL A 9 -8.37 16.49 33.55
CA VAL A 9 -8.64 16.16 32.13
C VAL A 9 -8.36 17.36 31.22
N ILE A 10 -8.71 18.58 31.65
CA ILE A 10 -8.43 19.81 30.88
C ILE A 10 -6.94 20.09 30.84
N ALA A 11 -6.21 19.85 31.93
CA ALA A 11 -4.75 20.03 31.96
C ALA A 11 -4.01 19.04 31.04
N ILE A 12 -4.49 17.81 30.94
CA ILE A 12 -3.92 16.79 30.03
C ILE A 12 -4.19 17.17 28.56
N LEU A 13 -5.38 17.69 28.24
CA LEU A 13 -5.70 18.12 26.86
C LEU A 13 -4.91 19.37 26.44
N ILE A 14 -4.70 20.33 27.33
CA ILE A 14 -3.91 21.54 27.06
C ILE A 14 -2.41 21.19 27.03
N GLY A 15 -1.93 20.36 27.92
CA GLY A 15 -0.53 19.91 27.96
C GLY A 15 -0.15 19.08 26.73
N GLY A 16 -1.06 18.23 26.24
CA GLY A 16 -0.86 17.41 25.04
C GLY A 16 -0.74 18.24 23.76
N THR A 17 -1.57 19.28 23.63
CA THR A 17 -1.53 20.18 22.46
C THR A 17 -0.29 21.09 22.46
N VAL A 18 0.14 21.57 23.61
CA VAL A 18 1.36 22.39 23.72
C VAL A 18 2.61 21.53 23.48
N TRP A 19 2.64 20.29 23.96
CA TRP A 19 3.74 19.36 23.68
C TRP A 19 3.83 19.01 22.20
N TYR A 20 2.70 18.74 21.55
CA TYR A 20 2.62 18.47 20.11
C TYR A 20 3.15 19.64 19.28
N LEU A 21 2.80 20.87 19.60
CA LEU A 21 3.27 22.07 18.89
C LEU A 21 4.77 22.35 19.15
N ASN A 22 5.31 21.96 20.31
CA ASN A 22 6.71 22.24 20.66
C ASN A 22 7.67 21.17 20.13
N THR A 23 7.26 19.92 19.98
CA THR A 23 8.08 18.85 19.37
C THR A 23 8.15 18.97 17.85
N SER A 24 7.15 19.58 17.20
CA SER A 24 7.16 19.85 15.75
C SER A 24 8.18 20.94 15.36
N ASN A 25 8.66 21.72 16.31
CA ASN A 25 9.55 22.86 16.05
C ASN A 25 11.05 22.57 16.28
N SER A 26 11.42 21.36 16.71
CA SER A 26 12.80 21.03 17.09
C SER A 26 13.60 20.28 16.03
N ASN A 27 13.00 19.88 14.91
CA ASN A 27 13.74 19.32 13.78
C ASN A 27 13.43 20.13 12.53
N GLY A 28 14.42 20.90 12.07
CA GLY A 28 14.41 21.96 11.08
C GLY A 28 13.92 21.60 9.68
N VAL A 29 12.68 21.13 9.57
CA VAL A 29 11.92 21.14 8.32
C VAL A 29 10.68 21.96 8.58
N GLN A 30 10.72 23.24 8.22
CA GLN A 30 9.54 24.09 8.22
C GLN A 30 8.46 23.49 7.32
N PRO A 31 7.21 23.36 7.79
CA PRO A 31 6.11 23.19 6.86
C PRO A 31 6.02 24.47 6.05
N ALA A 32 6.12 24.33 4.73
CA ALA A 32 5.94 25.44 3.80
C ALA A 32 4.49 25.95 3.91
N THR A 33 4.29 26.95 4.76
CA THR A 33 3.07 27.76 4.76
C THR A 33 3.24 28.79 3.65
N GLN A 34 2.92 28.42 2.41
CA GLN A 34 2.64 29.39 1.37
C GLN A 34 1.14 29.42 1.14
N SER A 35 0.50 30.42 1.74
CA SER A 35 -0.79 30.91 1.31
C SER A 35 -0.60 31.54 -0.06
N GLN A 36 -0.83 30.79 -1.14
CA GLN A 36 -1.06 31.38 -2.45
C GLN A 36 -2.57 31.47 -2.67
N GLU A 37 -3.02 32.71 -2.63
CA GLU A 37 -4.30 33.14 -3.14
C GLU A 37 -4.35 32.85 -4.65
N THR A 38 -4.98 31.72 -5.03
CA THR A 38 -5.22 31.43 -6.44
C THR A 38 -6.58 31.97 -6.84
N THR A 39 -6.54 33.04 -7.62
CA THR A 39 -7.68 33.58 -8.35
C THR A 39 -8.22 32.53 -9.32
N LYS A 40 -9.47 32.10 -9.09
CA LYS A 40 -10.22 31.20 -9.97
C LYS A 40 -10.42 31.80 -11.37
N PRO A 41 -10.12 31.09 -12.45
CA PRO A 41 -10.57 31.50 -13.78
C PRO A 41 -12.07 31.19 -13.94
N LYS A 42 -12.83 32.21 -14.31
CA LYS A 42 -14.25 32.10 -14.66
C LYS A 42 -14.43 31.23 -15.91
N LYS A 43 -15.08 30.06 -15.75
CA LYS A 43 -15.58 29.26 -16.88
C LYS A 43 -16.70 30.01 -17.61
N LYS A 44 -16.48 30.36 -18.88
CA LYS A 44 -17.51 30.78 -19.82
C LYS A 44 -18.35 29.57 -20.21
N ALA A 45 -19.63 29.64 -19.93
CA ALA A 45 -20.64 28.72 -20.46
C ALA A 45 -20.71 28.80 -21.97
N LYS A 46 -20.60 27.69 -22.66
CA LYS A 46 -20.95 27.52 -24.06
C LYS A 46 -22.19 26.62 -24.13
N LYS A 47 -23.30 27.27 -24.50
CA LYS A 47 -24.57 26.68 -24.87
C LYS A 47 -24.42 26.08 -26.28
N ALA A 48 -24.81 24.84 -26.46
CA ALA A 48 -25.12 24.32 -27.79
C ALA A 48 -26.29 23.35 -27.69
N ASP A 49 -27.33 23.69 -28.42
CA ASP A 49 -28.58 23.01 -28.58
C ASP A 49 -28.45 21.80 -29.54
N GLY A 50 -29.26 20.78 -29.25
CA GLY A 50 -30.11 20.14 -30.27
C GLY A 50 -29.61 18.86 -30.94
N LYS A 51 -30.16 17.74 -30.74
CA LYS A 51 -31.26 17.16 -31.53
C LYS A 51 -31.30 15.64 -31.39
N SER A 52 -32.47 15.22 -31.03
CA SER A 52 -33.04 13.85 -31.07
C SER A 52 -32.83 13.13 -32.40
N SER A 53 -32.64 11.82 -32.36
CA SER A 53 -33.42 10.88 -33.20
C SER A 53 -33.27 9.44 -32.74
N ASP A 54 -34.42 8.82 -32.49
CA ASP A 54 -34.70 7.41 -32.34
C ASP A 54 -34.18 6.54 -33.49
N LYS A 55 -33.81 5.32 -33.20
CA LYS A 55 -34.36 4.14 -33.89
C LYS A 55 -34.02 2.82 -33.19
N SER A 56 -35.09 2.12 -32.89
CA SER A 56 -35.32 0.72 -32.58
C SER A 56 -34.85 -0.28 -33.65
N GLY A 57 -34.63 -1.53 -33.19
CA GLY A 57 -34.52 -2.75 -34.03
C GLY A 57 -33.83 -3.85 -33.20
N GLU A 58 -34.43 -4.65 -32.56
CA GLU A 58 -35.20 -5.89 -32.56
C GLU A 58 -34.57 -7.07 -33.33
N SER A 59 -34.48 -8.20 -32.58
CA SER A 59 -34.51 -9.64 -32.98
C SER A 59 -33.25 -10.19 -33.68
N ASP A 60 -32.78 -11.38 -33.46
CA ASP A 60 -33.49 -12.68 -33.34
C ASP A 60 -32.57 -13.82 -32.83
N LYS A 61 -33.24 -14.81 -32.33
CA LYS A 61 -32.92 -16.16 -31.89
C LYS A 61 -32.15 -17.04 -32.91
N SER A 62 -31.45 -18.03 -32.38
CA SER A 62 -31.64 -19.51 -32.55
C SER A 62 -30.29 -20.22 -32.35
N ASP A 63 -30.26 -21.17 -31.58
CA ASP A 63 -30.60 -22.60 -31.55
C ASP A 63 -29.40 -23.52 -31.75
N LYS A 64 -29.17 -24.34 -30.74
CA LYS A 64 -29.00 -25.80 -30.63
C LYS A 64 -27.97 -26.58 -31.46
N THR A 65 -27.46 -27.50 -30.70
CA THR A 65 -27.09 -28.95 -30.86
C THR A 65 -25.62 -29.18 -30.71
N GLY A 66 -25.11 -30.04 -29.84
CA GLY A 66 -25.50 -31.43 -29.54
C GLY A 66 -24.45 -32.38 -30.12
N GLY A 67 -23.71 -33.13 -29.29
CA GLY A 67 -22.78 -34.13 -29.86
C GLY A 67 -22.01 -34.88 -28.75
N SER A 68 -22.56 -35.96 -28.35
CA SER A 68 -22.10 -37.04 -27.47
C SER A 68 -21.18 -38.03 -28.25
N GLY A 69 -20.22 -38.66 -27.55
CA GLY A 69 -19.50 -39.84 -28.05
C GLY A 69 -18.37 -40.25 -27.09
N LYS A 70 -18.57 -41.08 -26.19
CA LYS A 70 -18.31 -42.53 -25.93
C LYS A 70 -16.94 -43.03 -26.43
N SER A 71 -16.07 -43.41 -25.50
CA SER A 71 -15.91 -44.77 -24.92
C SER A 71 -14.71 -45.60 -25.38
N SER A 72 -13.93 -46.06 -24.43
CA SER A 72 -13.24 -47.35 -24.25
C SER A 72 -11.88 -47.58 -24.91
N LYS A 73 -10.83 -47.97 -24.22
CA LYS A 73 -10.59 -49.34 -23.74
C LYS A 73 -9.27 -49.47 -22.98
N ALA A 74 -9.29 -50.35 -22.02
CA ALA A 74 -8.26 -50.76 -21.12
C ALA A 74 -7.08 -51.50 -21.81
N GLY A 75 -5.93 -51.49 -21.11
CA GLY A 75 -4.80 -52.35 -21.37
C GLY A 75 -3.74 -52.20 -20.27
N GLU A 76 -3.72 -53.11 -19.33
CA GLU A 76 -2.66 -53.47 -18.39
C GLU A 76 -2.07 -54.81 -18.80
N PRO A 77 -0.95 -55.31 -18.20
CA PRO A 77 0.24 -54.68 -17.63
C PRO A 77 1.56 -55.24 -18.20
N ASP A 78 2.69 -54.63 -17.87
CA ASP A 78 3.89 -55.45 -17.70
C ASP A 78 4.88 -54.83 -16.68
N ALA A 79 5.31 -55.62 -15.77
CA ALA A 79 6.20 -55.30 -14.63
C ALA A 79 7.65 -55.47 -15.03
N SER A 80 8.52 -54.52 -14.68
CA SER A 80 9.91 -54.89 -14.36
C SER A 80 10.52 -53.84 -13.43
N ASP A 81 10.81 -54.28 -12.23
CA ASP A 81 11.57 -53.60 -11.18
C ASP A 81 13.01 -53.23 -11.61
N LYS A 82 13.39 -51.95 -11.35
CA LYS A 82 14.75 -51.60 -10.96
C LYS A 82 14.70 -50.38 -10.01
N PRO A 83 15.40 -50.40 -8.86
CA PRO A 83 15.42 -49.25 -7.97
C PRO A 83 16.34 -48.17 -8.55
N GLY A 84 15.72 -47.18 -9.20
CA GLY A 84 16.37 -45.96 -9.69
C GLY A 84 16.35 -44.89 -8.59
N LYS A 85 17.51 -44.33 -8.31
CA LYS A 85 17.78 -43.20 -7.42
C LYS A 85 16.61 -42.19 -7.45
N SER A 86 16.01 -42.01 -6.26
CA SER A 86 14.99 -40.99 -6.00
C SER A 86 15.58 -39.57 -6.26
N GLY A 87 15.55 -39.15 -7.49
CA GLY A 87 15.68 -37.73 -7.81
C GLY A 87 14.38 -37.03 -7.39
N LYS A 88 14.47 -36.03 -6.52
CA LYS A 88 13.32 -35.17 -6.21
C LYS A 88 12.70 -34.75 -7.56
N THR A 89 11.43 -35.04 -7.75
CA THR A 89 10.69 -34.65 -8.96
C THR A 89 10.65 -33.13 -9.09
N ASP A 90 10.54 -32.62 -10.31
CA ASP A 90 10.45 -31.15 -10.52
C ASP A 90 9.31 -30.52 -9.71
N ALA A 91 8.22 -31.24 -9.48
CA ALA A 91 7.13 -30.83 -8.60
C ALA A 91 7.56 -30.68 -7.13
N SER A 92 8.49 -31.52 -6.63
CA SER A 92 9.01 -31.36 -5.27
C SER A 92 10.00 -30.20 -5.15
N LYS A 93 10.78 -29.96 -6.20
CA LYS A 93 11.66 -28.79 -6.28
C LYS A 93 10.87 -27.50 -6.36
N GLU A 94 9.78 -27.51 -7.10
CA GLU A 94 8.88 -26.34 -7.23
C GLU A 94 8.13 -26.07 -5.90
N ARG A 95 7.69 -27.10 -5.17
CA ARG A 95 7.13 -26.94 -3.82
C ARG A 95 8.16 -26.40 -2.83
N ASP A 96 9.39 -26.89 -2.87
CA ASP A 96 10.49 -26.39 -2.04
C ASP A 96 10.81 -24.93 -2.39
N ARG A 97 10.77 -24.54 -3.68
CA ARG A 97 10.93 -23.13 -4.12
C ARG A 97 9.78 -22.25 -3.63
N ARG A 98 8.53 -22.73 -3.69
CA ARG A 98 7.36 -21.97 -3.21
C ARG A 98 7.36 -21.83 -1.69
N SER A 99 7.81 -22.85 -0.94
CA SER A 99 7.88 -22.77 0.52
C SER A 99 8.89 -21.73 1.01
N ASN A 100 9.98 -21.50 0.25
CA ASN A 100 10.98 -20.48 0.56
C ASN A 100 10.53 -19.04 0.22
N ARG A 101 9.34 -18.86 -0.36
CA ARG A 101 8.79 -17.54 -0.73
C ARG A 101 7.66 -17.09 0.20
N ILE A 102 7.30 -17.90 1.16
CA ILE A 102 6.22 -17.64 2.12
C ILE A 102 6.81 -17.56 3.51
N LEU A 103 6.52 -16.47 4.21
CA LEU A 103 6.87 -16.33 5.61
C LEU A 103 6.03 -17.30 6.45
N ASP A 104 6.66 -17.98 7.38
CA ASP A 104 5.92 -18.79 8.36
C ASP A 104 5.02 -17.88 9.22
N LYS A 105 3.72 -18.12 9.13
CA LYS A 105 2.71 -17.26 9.77
C LYS A 105 2.92 -17.17 11.27
N SER A 106 3.14 -18.30 11.93
CA SER A 106 3.26 -18.36 13.40
C SER A 106 4.43 -17.51 13.91
N SER A 107 5.61 -17.68 13.32
CA SER A 107 6.80 -16.91 13.73
C SER A 107 6.72 -15.43 13.32
N THR A 108 5.96 -15.10 12.28
CA THR A 108 5.76 -13.70 11.85
C THR A 108 4.67 -13.03 12.68
N ASP A 109 3.58 -13.75 13.02
CA ASP A 109 2.57 -13.25 13.95
C ASP A 109 3.19 -12.88 15.31
N SER A 110 4.18 -13.63 15.79
CA SER A 110 4.88 -13.29 17.05
C SER A 110 5.59 -11.93 17.03
N ILE A 111 5.87 -11.37 15.85
CA ILE A 111 6.41 -10.03 15.71
C ILE A 111 5.30 -8.98 15.92
N VAL A 112 4.11 -9.24 15.38
CA VAL A 112 2.98 -8.31 15.32
C VAL A 112 2.11 -8.40 16.57
N ASP A 113 1.87 -9.60 17.09
CA ASP A 113 0.97 -9.85 18.23
C ASP A 113 1.51 -9.30 19.57
N GLY A 114 2.76 -8.85 19.61
CA GLY A 114 3.33 -8.10 20.74
C GLY A 114 2.76 -6.70 20.91
N TYR A 115 1.98 -6.21 19.95
CA TYR A 115 1.40 -4.86 19.92
C TYR A 115 -0.13 -4.91 19.95
N SER A 116 -0.77 -3.73 20.11
CA SER A 116 -2.22 -3.63 20.05
C SER A 116 -2.73 -4.11 18.68
N THR A 117 -3.59 -5.12 18.71
CA THR A 117 -4.02 -5.83 17.50
C THR A 117 -4.92 -5.03 16.57
N ILE A 118 -5.53 -3.94 17.04
CA ILE A 118 -6.39 -3.09 16.22
C ILE A 118 -5.63 -1.90 15.61
N ASP A 119 -4.44 -1.62 16.12
CA ASP A 119 -3.68 -0.42 15.77
C ASP A 119 -2.42 -0.73 14.96
N VAL A 120 -2.18 -2.00 14.65
CA VAL A 120 -1.02 -2.45 13.87
C VAL A 120 -1.45 -3.41 12.79
N GLY A 121 -1.02 -3.15 11.56
CA GLY A 121 -1.24 -4.03 10.41
C GLY A 121 0.02 -4.14 9.56
N VAL A 122 0.33 -5.36 9.12
CA VAL A 122 1.50 -5.67 8.28
C VAL A 122 1.09 -6.58 7.15
N SER A 123 1.57 -6.29 5.94
CA SER A 123 1.43 -7.18 4.79
C SER A 123 2.74 -7.25 4.00
N VAL A 124 3.04 -8.45 3.48
CA VAL A 124 4.25 -8.74 2.71
C VAL A 124 3.87 -9.46 1.42
N MET A 125 4.36 -8.97 0.29
CA MET A 125 4.24 -9.62 -1.01
C MET A 125 5.61 -9.94 -1.59
N ASN A 126 5.72 -11.11 -2.22
CA ASN A 126 6.96 -11.52 -2.88
C ASN A 126 7.07 -10.96 -4.31
N GLU A 127 8.18 -11.23 -4.97
CA GLU A 127 8.49 -10.79 -6.34
C GLU A 127 7.49 -11.25 -7.41
N ASP A 128 6.67 -12.27 -7.14
CA ASP A 128 5.66 -12.79 -8.06
C ASP A 128 4.27 -12.17 -7.80
N GLY A 129 4.17 -11.11 -7.00
CA GLY A 129 2.90 -10.50 -6.60
C GLY A 129 2.04 -11.39 -5.68
N LEU A 130 2.62 -12.45 -5.12
CA LEU A 130 1.90 -13.34 -4.22
C LEU A 130 2.07 -12.89 -2.78
N ARG A 131 0.97 -12.94 -2.05
CA ARG A 131 0.96 -12.64 -0.62
C ARG A 131 1.82 -13.67 0.13
N SER A 132 2.90 -13.19 0.73
CA SER A 132 3.80 -13.99 1.55
C SER A 132 3.36 -14.04 3.02
N TYR A 133 2.82 -12.91 3.51
CA TYR A 133 2.31 -12.79 4.87
C TYR A 133 1.26 -11.67 4.94
N SER A 134 0.28 -11.86 5.81
CA SER A 134 -0.68 -10.84 6.22
C SER A 134 -0.96 -11.02 7.70
N SER A 135 -0.82 -9.96 8.48
CA SER A 135 -1.28 -9.95 9.87
C SER A 135 -2.80 -10.06 9.93
N ARG A 136 -3.34 -10.42 11.10
CA ARG A 136 -4.79 -10.55 11.28
C ARG A 136 -5.57 -9.29 10.90
N ASN A 137 -4.95 -8.11 11.06
CA ASN A 137 -5.57 -6.82 10.82
C ASN A 137 -5.17 -6.20 9.46
N ALA A 138 -4.41 -6.90 8.62
CA ALA A 138 -3.89 -6.36 7.37
C ALA A 138 -4.96 -5.99 6.34
N SER A 139 -6.19 -6.50 6.50
CA SER A 139 -7.35 -6.14 5.67
C SER A 139 -8.22 -5.02 6.25
N LEU A 140 -7.89 -4.51 7.44
CA LEU A 140 -8.58 -3.37 8.02
C LEU A 140 -8.03 -2.06 7.48
N SER A 141 -8.85 -1.01 7.51
CA SER A 141 -8.45 0.32 7.08
C SER A 141 -7.70 1.06 8.20
N PHE A 142 -6.54 1.56 7.86
CA PHE A 142 -5.69 2.44 8.68
C PHE A 142 -5.63 3.83 8.05
N VAL A 143 -5.27 4.84 8.82
CA VAL A 143 -5.00 6.18 8.27
C VAL A 143 -3.88 6.08 7.24
N ALA A 144 -4.16 6.47 5.99
CA ALA A 144 -3.24 6.37 4.86
C ALA A 144 -2.24 7.53 4.80
N ALA A 145 -1.67 7.90 5.96
CA ALA A 145 -0.67 8.95 6.02
C ALA A 145 0.52 8.60 5.13
N GLY A 146 0.91 9.52 4.25
CA GLY A 146 2.06 9.37 3.35
C GLY A 146 1.92 8.28 2.28
N LEU A 147 0.75 7.71 2.07
CA LEU A 147 0.54 6.72 1.01
C LEU A 147 0.30 7.43 -0.34
N TYR A 148 1.36 7.93 -0.98
CA TYR A 148 1.27 8.61 -2.28
C TYR A 148 1.37 7.64 -3.46
N LEU A 149 1.67 6.37 -3.21
CA LEU A 149 1.83 5.33 -4.23
C LEU A 149 0.64 5.23 -5.20
N PRO A 150 -0.63 5.18 -4.73
CA PRO A 150 -1.75 5.02 -5.66
C PRO A 150 -1.94 6.24 -6.57
N ALA A 151 -1.64 7.45 -6.09
CA ALA A 151 -1.71 8.65 -6.93
C ALA A 151 -0.67 8.60 -8.07
N TRP A 152 0.54 8.07 -7.78
CA TRP A 152 1.55 7.83 -8.80
C TRP A 152 1.14 6.75 -9.79
N LEU A 153 0.60 5.63 -9.31
CA LEU A 153 0.18 4.49 -10.14
C LEU A 153 -0.95 4.88 -11.09
N ASP A 154 -1.99 5.57 -10.61
CA ASP A 154 -3.08 6.08 -11.44
C ASP A 154 -2.57 7.07 -12.51
N TYR A 155 -1.71 8.01 -12.11
CA TYR A 155 -1.11 8.94 -13.05
C TYR A 155 -0.30 8.21 -14.14
N ARG A 156 0.46 7.18 -13.76
CA ARG A 156 1.22 6.36 -14.68
C ARG A 156 0.32 5.58 -15.64
N ASP A 157 -0.75 4.99 -15.14
CA ASP A 157 -1.74 4.26 -15.96
C ASP A 157 -2.39 5.19 -16.98
N THR A 158 -2.72 6.41 -16.55
CA THR A 158 -3.42 7.39 -17.39
C THR A 158 -2.51 8.01 -18.45
N TYR A 159 -1.26 8.33 -18.12
CA TYR A 159 -0.36 9.12 -18.98
C TYR A 159 0.87 8.37 -19.48
N GLY A 160 1.07 7.13 -19.04
CA GLY A 160 2.25 6.33 -19.33
C GLY A 160 3.47 6.73 -18.49
N ASP A 161 4.63 6.15 -18.83
CA ASP A 161 5.87 6.39 -18.11
C ASP A 161 6.37 7.83 -18.34
N ARG A 162 6.13 8.70 -17.38
CA ARG A 162 6.55 10.12 -17.36
C ARG A 162 7.23 10.44 -16.04
N PRO A 163 8.49 10.04 -15.87
CA PRO A 163 9.18 10.07 -14.58
C PRO A 163 9.36 11.48 -14.00
N ASP A 164 9.28 12.54 -14.82
CA ASP A 164 9.60 13.89 -14.38
C ASP A 164 8.40 14.65 -13.78
N ALA A 165 7.17 14.23 -14.13
CA ALA A 165 5.97 14.93 -13.65
C ALA A 165 5.62 14.45 -12.23
N TYR A 166 5.68 15.36 -11.27
CA TYR A 166 5.31 15.12 -9.87
C TYR A 166 6.08 13.99 -9.16
N ALA A 167 7.23 13.54 -9.69
CA ALA A 167 8.06 12.50 -9.05
C ALA A 167 8.49 12.87 -7.62
N ASP A 168 8.53 14.16 -7.29
CA ASP A 168 8.82 14.69 -5.96
C ASP A 168 7.71 14.36 -4.93
N SER A 169 6.52 13.90 -5.35
CA SER A 169 5.54 13.30 -4.45
C SER A 169 6.17 12.14 -3.68
N LEU A 170 6.93 11.30 -4.36
CA LEU A 170 7.62 10.14 -3.79
C LEU A 170 9.03 10.48 -3.31
N THR A 171 9.86 11.13 -4.13
CA THR A 171 11.25 11.43 -3.78
C THR A 171 11.37 12.50 -2.70
N GLY A 172 10.52 13.51 -2.73
CA GLY A 172 10.48 14.63 -1.78
C GLY A 172 9.39 14.52 -0.71
N MET A 173 8.57 13.48 -0.73
CA MET A 173 7.41 13.33 0.15
C MET A 173 6.50 14.59 0.12
N ASN A 174 6.23 15.09 -1.08
CA ASN A 174 5.56 16.36 -1.28
C ASN A 174 4.04 16.19 -1.40
N ASN A 175 3.29 16.66 -0.41
CA ASN A 175 1.82 16.64 -0.43
C ASN A 175 1.23 17.37 -1.65
N GLY A 176 1.79 18.54 -2.00
CA GLY A 176 1.28 19.33 -3.12
C GLY A 176 1.42 18.60 -4.45
N SER A 177 2.55 17.92 -4.67
CA SER A 177 2.75 17.10 -5.86
C SER A 177 1.85 15.88 -5.88
N ALA A 178 1.64 15.22 -4.73
CA ALA A 178 0.71 14.09 -4.62
C ALA A 178 -0.74 14.52 -4.91
N ASN A 179 -1.19 15.66 -4.41
CA ASN A 179 -2.49 16.25 -4.75
C ASN A 179 -2.57 16.63 -6.24
N GLY A 180 -1.47 17.18 -6.79
CA GLY A 180 -1.38 17.48 -8.23
C GLY A 180 -1.50 16.25 -9.13
N LEU A 181 -1.05 15.07 -8.69
CA LEU A 181 -1.28 13.82 -9.40
C LEU A 181 -2.77 13.47 -9.42
N ILE A 182 -3.44 13.55 -8.26
CA ILE A 182 -4.88 13.28 -8.14
C ILE A 182 -5.70 14.27 -9.00
N ASP A 183 -5.35 15.57 -8.97
CA ASP A 183 -6.00 16.56 -9.81
C ASP A 183 -5.82 16.27 -11.32
N ALA A 184 -4.63 15.82 -11.70
CA ALA A 184 -4.30 15.52 -13.09
C ALA A 184 -5.10 14.33 -13.65
N VAL A 185 -5.41 13.32 -12.82
CA VAL A 185 -6.20 12.14 -13.24
C VAL A 185 -7.71 12.36 -13.17
N GLY A 186 -8.18 13.57 -12.82
CA GLY A 186 -9.60 13.92 -12.80
C GLY A 186 -10.16 14.28 -11.42
N GLY A 187 -9.30 14.27 -10.40
CA GLY A 187 -9.65 14.62 -9.03
C GLY A 187 -10.06 13.41 -8.19
N GLU A 188 -10.50 13.69 -6.96
CA GLU A 188 -10.80 12.67 -5.95
C GLU A 188 -11.80 11.59 -6.42
N SER A 189 -12.83 11.97 -7.16
CA SER A 189 -13.86 11.03 -7.64
C SER A 189 -13.30 10.00 -8.60
N ASP A 190 -12.59 10.45 -9.62
CA ASP A 190 -12.03 9.61 -10.67
C ASP A 190 -10.89 8.74 -10.09
N PHE A 191 -10.11 9.32 -9.18
CA PHE A 191 -9.09 8.60 -8.44
C PHE A 191 -9.65 7.46 -7.57
N ASN A 192 -10.77 7.68 -6.84
CA ASN A 192 -11.42 6.64 -6.06
C ASN A 192 -12.08 5.57 -6.96
N GLU A 193 -12.55 5.94 -8.17
CA GLU A 193 -13.01 4.98 -9.18
C GLU A 193 -11.85 4.10 -9.65
N TRP A 194 -10.70 4.68 -9.98
CA TRP A 194 -9.49 3.92 -10.35
C TRP A 194 -9.06 2.95 -9.24
N LEU A 195 -9.06 3.37 -7.97
CA LEU A 195 -8.78 2.50 -6.82
C LEU A 195 -9.70 1.28 -6.79
N SER A 196 -11.00 1.49 -7.04
CA SER A 196 -12.00 0.43 -7.08
C SER A 196 -11.78 -0.53 -8.26
N ASP A 197 -11.54 -0.01 -9.45
CA ASP A 197 -11.30 -0.79 -10.68
C ASP A 197 -10.04 -1.64 -10.57
N ASN A 198 -9.00 -1.12 -9.91
CA ASN A 198 -7.78 -1.84 -9.59
C ASN A 198 -7.87 -2.73 -8.34
N LYS A 199 -9.10 -2.88 -7.78
CA LYS A 199 -9.42 -3.76 -6.65
C LYS A 199 -8.71 -3.39 -5.35
N TYR A 200 -8.38 -2.12 -5.16
CA TYR A 200 -7.90 -1.57 -3.89
C TYR A 200 -9.07 -1.22 -2.99
N TYR A 201 -9.95 -2.19 -2.72
CA TYR A 201 -11.25 -2.01 -2.08
C TYR A 201 -11.21 -1.51 -0.64
N ARG A 202 -10.03 -1.52 0.00
CA ARG A 202 -9.82 -1.04 1.36
C ARG A 202 -9.05 0.27 1.41
N THR A 203 -8.91 0.91 0.23
CA THR A 203 -8.26 2.21 0.07
C THR A 203 -9.27 3.23 -0.43
N ARG A 204 -9.34 4.38 0.23
CA ARG A 204 -10.23 5.48 -0.11
C ARG A 204 -9.63 6.81 0.32
N PHE A 205 -9.79 7.82 -0.52
CA PHE A 205 -9.36 9.18 -0.28
C PHE A 205 -10.56 10.11 -0.19
N GLU A 206 -10.59 10.95 0.84
CA GLU A 206 -11.69 11.86 1.13
C GLU A 206 -11.20 13.30 1.35
N ARG A 207 -9.91 13.53 1.20
CA ARG A 207 -9.30 14.85 1.38
C ARG A 207 -7.94 14.93 0.71
N ASP A 208 -7.50 16.15 0.47
CA ASP A 208 -6.12 16.41 0.07
C ASP A 208 -5.12 15.97 1.13
N TYR A 209 -3.96 15.51 0.68
CA TYR A 209 -2.83 15.31 1.58
C TYR A 209 -2.44 16.64 2.22
N GLY A 210 -2.24 16.62 3.54
CA GLY A 210 -1.91 17.82 4.32
C GLY A 210 -3.11 18.68 4.74
N ASP A 211 -4.34 18.40 4.30
CA ASP A 211 -5.52 19.10 4.79
C ASP A 211 -5.93 18.59 6.19
N VAL A 212 -5.25 19.16 7.20
CA VAL A 212 -5.52 18.85 8.61
C VAL A 212 -6.94 19.27 9.02
N LYS A 213 -7.49 20.33 8.41
CA LYS A 213 -8.82 20.81 8.75
C LYS A 213 -9.90 19.86 8.28
N ALA A 214 -9.80 19.30 7.08
CA ALA A 214 -10.71 18.26 6.62
C ALA A 214 -10.64 17.02 7.53
N SER A 215 -9.43 16.60 7.91
CA SER A 215 -9.22 15.49 8.85
C SER A 215 -9.88 15.75 10.21
N GLN A 216 -9.78 16.95 10.77
CA GLN A 216 -10.45 17.33 12.01
C GLN A 216 -11.99 17.32 11.88
N ASN A 217 -12.53 17.50 10.68
CA ASN A 217 -13.95 17.43 10.38
C ASN A 217 -14.43 16.01 10.07
N GLY A 218 -13.55 15.00 10.16
CA GLY A 218 -13.89 13.58 10.00
C GLY A 218 -13.64 13.02 8.58
N TYR A 219 -13.15 13.83 7.64
CA TYR A 219 -12.71 13.36 6.33
C TYR A 219 -11.28 12.82 6.44
N GLU A 220 -11.06 11.59 6.07
CA GLU A 220 -9.73 10.98 6.20
C GLU A 220 -9.43 10.02 5.06
N ASN A 221 -8.17 9.95 4.69
CA ASN A 221 -7.67 8.98 3.74
C ASN A 221 -7.35 7.67 4.45
N TYR A 222 -7.85 6.57 3.93
CA TYR A 222 -7.68 5.24 4.51
C TYR A 222 -7.11 4.26 3.49
N ALA A 223 -6.30 3.33 3.97
CA ALA A 223 -5.84 2.17 3.21
C ALA A 223 -5.63 0.97 4.13
N SER A 224 -5.64 -0.22 3.54
CA SER A 224 -5.22 -1.43 4.25
C SER A 224 -3.74 -1.75 3.98
N PRO A 225 -3.03 -2.37 4.92
CA PRO A 225 -1.69 -2.92 4.66
C PRO A 225 -1.65 -3.86 3.46
N ASP A 226 -2.71 -4.63 3.22
CA ASP A 226 -2.80 -5.53 2.08
C ASP A 226 -2.85 -4.77 0.75
N ASP A 227 -3.64 -3.68 0.66
CA ASP A 227 -3.67 -2.84 -0.54
C ASP A 227 -2.33 -2.11 -0.72
N ALA A 228 -1.76 -1.56 0.36
CA ALA A 228 -0.46 -0.88 0.31
C ALA A 228 0.67 -1.82 -0.16
N ALA A 229 0.70 -3.08 0.29
CA ALA A 229 1.69 -4.05 -0.15
C ALA A 229 1.54 -4.41 -1.65
N ARG A 230 0.30 -4.44 -2.17
CA ARG A 230 0.04 -4.63 -3.60
C ARG A 230 0.54 -3.44 -4.42
N MET A 231 0.27 -2.21 -3.97
CA MET A 231 0.78 -0.99 -4.62
C MET A 231 2.31 -0.96 -4.64
N LEU A 232 2.96 -1.35 -3.54
CA LEU A 232 4.42 -1.49 -3.48
C LEU A 232 4.96 -2.53 -4.46
N ASN A 233 4.26 -3.66 -4.61
CA ASN A 233 4.66 -4.67 -5.58
C ASN A 233 4.57 -4.13 -7.01
N GLU A 234 3.50 -3.43 -7.34
CA GLU A 234 3.32 -2.79 -8.64
C GLU A 234 4.38 -1.71 -8.91
N MET A 235 4.72 -0.88 -7.91
CA MET A 235 5.86 0.04 -8.00
C MET A 235 7.18 -0.71 -8.32
N ALA A 236 7.41 -1.85 -7.67
CA ALA A 236 8.61 -2.65 -7.88
C ALA A 236 8.64 -3.34 -9.25
N GLU A 237 7.50 -3.83 -9.75
CA GLU A 237 7.34 -4.41 -11.08
C GLU A 237 7.55 -3.37 -12.19
N ASN A 238 7.05 -2.17 -11.98
CA ASN A 238 7.20 -1.03 -12.88
C ASN A 238 8.62 -0.43 -12.87
N GLY A 239 9.46 -0.78 -11.88
CA GLY A 239 10.79 -0.19 -11.71
C GLY A 239 10.79 1.17 -11.05
N ASP A 240 9.66 1.60 -10.48
CA ASP A 240 9.48 2.92 -9.85
C ASP A 240 9.84 2.94 -8.36
N ASP A 241 10.16 1.79 -7.77
CA ASP A 241 10.56 1.68 -6.36
C ASP A 241 11.76 2.57 -6.00
N GLY A 242 12.65 2.86 -6.95
CA GLY A 242 13.75 3.79 -6.78
C GLY A 242 13.35 5.24 -6.48
N LEU A 243 12.09 5.62 -6.75
CA LEU A 243 11.55 6.94 -6.40
C LEU A 243 11.29 7.04 -4.88
N MET A 244 11.09 5.92 -4.19
CA MET A 244 10.93 5.84 -2.74
C MET A 244 12.31 5.82 -2.08
N ASN A 245 12.91 6.98 -1.87
CA ASN A 245 14.29 7.10 -1.40
C ASN A 245 14.41 7.74 -0.01
N TYR A 246 13.35 7.71 0.79
CA TYR A 246 13.39 8.23 2.14
C TYR A 246 14.31 7.37 3.03
N ASP A 247 15.24 8.02 3.74
CA ASP A 247 16.17 7.35 4.65
C ASP A 247 15.49 6.99 5.98
N ILE A 248 14.82 5.83 5.99
CA ILE A 248 14.16 5.31 7.19
C ILE A 248 15.17 4.89 8.28
N ALA A 249 16.44 4.66 7.95
CA ALA A 249 17.47 4.34 8.94
C ALA A 249 17.77 5.56 9.82
N SER A 250 17.65 6.77 9.28
CA SER A 250 17.78 8.00 10.08
C SER A 250 16.71 8.16 11.17
N GLU A 251 15.59 7.43 11.03
CA GLU A 251 14.51 7.42 12.02
C GLU A 251 14.64 6.29 13.06
N GLY A 252 15.56 5.35 12.85
CA GLY A 252 15.81 4.25 13.78
C GLY A 252 15.46 2.87 13.22
N VAL A 253 14.98 2.78 11.97
CA VAL A 253 14.72 1.48 11.32
C VAL A 253 16.04 0.80 10.99
N VAL A 254 16.20 -0.43 11.47
CA VAL A 254 17.40 -1.24 11.23
C VAL A 254 17.29 -1.94 9.88
N ILE A 255 18.19 -1.60 8.96
CA ILE A 255 18.30 -2.23 7.65
C ILE A 255 19.25 -3.44 7.74
N PRO A 256 18.83 -4.64 7.28
CA PRO A 256 19.72 -5.81 7.26
C PRO A 256 20.97 -5.58 6.39
N SER A 257 22.13 -6.03 6.88
CA SER A 257 23.38 -5.88 6.14
C SER A 257 23.33 -6.58 4.78
N GLY A 258 23.68 -5.87 3.72
CA GLY A 258 23.63 -6.34 2.34
C GLY A 258 22.28 -6.20 1.66
N ALA A 259 21.25 -5.71 2.34
CA ALA A 259 19.98 -5.36 1.74
C ALA A 259 20.01 -3.96 1.13
N THR A 260 19.30 -3.78 0.01
CA THR A 260 18.87 -2.47 -0.48
C THR A 260 17.42 -2.29 -0.09
N VAL A 261 17.06 -1.14 0.48
CA VAL A 261 15.68 -0.81 0.82
C VAL A 261 15.32 0.51 0.18
N HIS A 262 14.29 0.49 -0.66
CA HIS A 262 13.60 1.68 -1.13
C HIS A 262 12.38 1.89 -0.26
N ALA A 263 12.24 3.06 0.32
CA ALA A 263 11.22 3.30 1.32
C ALA A 263 10.55 4.66 1.18
N HIS A 264 9.29 4.67 1.58
CA HIS A 264 8.48 5.86 1.79
C HIS A 264 7.85 5.76 3.18
N ARG A 265 7.59 6.90 3.81
CA ARG A 265 6.99 6.91 5.14
C ARG A 265 5.86 7.92 5.23
N GLY A 266 4.97 7.74 6.18
CA GLY A 266 3.93 8.71 6.46
C GLY A 266 3.69 8.90 7.94
N GLN A 267 3.47 10.15 8.32
CA GLN A 267 3.03 10.53 9.64
C GLN A 267 1.73 11.31 9.54
N GLY A 268 0.73 10.94 10.31
CA GLY A 268 -0.60 11.54 10.26
C GLY A 268 -1.22 11.73 11.63
N ILE A 269 -2.51 12.02 11.61
CA ILE A 269 -3.32 12.11 12.83
C ILE A 269 -3.45 10.75 13.53
N LYS A 270 -4.04 10.72 14.72
CA LYS A 270 -4.19 9.51 15.55
C LYS A 270 -2.85 8.83 15.82
N ASP A 271 -1.77 9.59 15.92
CA ASP A 271 -0.43 9.07 16.12
C ASP A 271 -0.09 7.93 15.16
N SER A 272 -0.58 8.06 13.89
CA SER A 272 -0.33 7.10 12.83
C SER A 272 1.08 7.29 12.27
N TYR A 273 1.77 6.17 12.07
CA TYR A 273 3.09 6.14 11.47
C TYR A 273 3.21 4.92 10.57
N ASN A 274 3.48 5.13 9.29
CA ASN A 274 3.47 4.07 8.30
C ASN A 274 4.82 3.98 7.60
N TYR A 275 5.25 2.76 7.29
CA TYR A 275 6.39 2.48 6.42
C TYR A 275 5.95 1.64 5.23
N PHE A 276 6.28 2.12 4.05
CA PHE A 276 6.06 1.48 2.76
C PHE A 276 7.43 1.16 2.16
N MET A 277 7.78 -0.12 2.04
CA MET A 277 9.16 -0.54 1.79
C MET A 277 9.23 -1.61 0.71
N VAL A 278 10.23 -1.51 -0.16
CA VAL A 278 10.67 -2.58 -1.06
C VAL A 278 12.10 -2.95 -0.67
N ILE A 279 12.28 -4.18 -0.17
CA ILE A 279 13.59 -4.71 0.20
C ILE A 279 14.11 -5.65 -0.89
N SER A 280 15.38 -5.54 -1.23
CA SER A 280 16.02 -6.30 -2.31
C SER A 280 17.40 -6.83 -1.93
N ASN A 281 17.76 -7.98 -2.51
CA ASN A 281 19.12 -8.53 -2.52
C ASN A 281 19.85 -8.30 -3.88
N GLY A 282 19.32 -7.40 -4.71
CA GLY A 282 19.81 -7.13 -6.07
C GLY A 282 19.31 -8.09 -7.14
N LYS A 283 18.62 -9.18 -6.76
CA LYS A 283 18.01 -10.16 -7.70
C LYS A 283 16.52 -10.27 -7.51
N LYS A 284 16.05 -10.17 -6.28
CA LYS A 284 14.67 -10.32 -5.87
C LYS A 284 14.24 -9.11 -5.06
N LYS A 285 12.99 -8.73 -5.21
CA LYS A 285 12.34 -7.66 -4.47
C LYS A 285 11.17 -8.22 -3.67
N VAL A 286 10.99 -7.73 -2.47
CA VAL A 286 9.87 -8.08 -1.58
C VAL A 286 9.27 -6.80 -1.05
N SER A 287 7.96 -6.66 -1.19
CA SER A 287 7.19 -5.50 -0.73
C SER A 287 6.71 -5.71 0.70
N VAL A 288 6.90 -4.70 1.55
CA VAL A 288 6.55 -4.73 2.98
C VAL A 288 5.81 -3.46 3.34
N ALA A 289 4.54 -3.58 3.71
CA ALA A 289 3.75 -2.49 4.25
C ALA A 289 3.57 -2.67 5.76
N VAL A 290 3.94 -1.65 6.53
CA VAL A 290 3.70 -1.55 7.98
C VAL A 290 2.86 -0.31 8.20
N MET A 291 1.65 -0.49 8.72
CA MET A 291 0.74 0.61 9.02
C MET A 291 0.34 0.56 10.49
N THR A 292 0.45 1.71 11.14
CA THR A 292 0.13 1.84 12.57
C THR A 292 -0.72 3.07 12.83
N GLN A 293 -1.54 2.99 13.88
CA GLN A 293 -2.25 4.13 14.45
C GLN A 293 -2.29 4.00 15.97
N ASN A 294 -2.34 5.11 16.68
CA ASN A 294 -2.31 5.18 18.16
C ASN A 294 -1.04 4.54 18.80
N GLN A 295 0.02 4.31 18.05
CA GLN A 295 1.23 3.61 18.50
C GLN A 295 2.48 4.47 18.45
N GLY A 296 2.50 5.52 17.62
CA GLY A 296 3.64 6.39 17.42
C GLY A 296 4.80 5.77 16.64
N ARG A 297 5.82 6.61 16.38
CA ARG A 297 6.96 6.25 15.56
C ARG A 297 7.75 5.08 16.11
N ALA A 298 8.07 5.05 17.39
CA ALA A 298 8.95 4.03 17.96
C ALA A 298 8.45 2.60 17.79
N VAL A 299 7.12 2.38 17.81
CA VAL A 299 6.51 1.08 17.52
C VAL A 299 6.61 0.76 16.05
N ALA A 300 6.34 1.73 15.17
CA ALA A 300 6.45 1.54 13.72
C ALA A 300 7.89 1.21 13.30
N ASP A 301 8.91 1.92 13.86
CA ASP A 301 10.33 1.68 13.61
C ASP A 301 10.74 0.24 14.00
N GLN A 302 10.31 -0.22 15.18
CA GLN A 302 10.60 -1.58 15.66
C GLN A 302 9.94 -2.64 14.78
N LEU A 303 8.69 -2.43 14.40
CA LEU A 303 7.97 -3.34 13.51
C LEU A 303 8.63 -3.40 12.14
N ALA A 304 8.94 -2.27 11.53
CA ALA A 304 9.63 -2.19 10.25
C ALA A 304 10.97 -2.93 10.31
N SER A 305 11.78 -2.67 11.34
CA SER A 305 13.08 -3.33 11.53
C SER A 305 12.95 -4.86 11.62
N ARG A 306 12.04 -5.35 12.46
CA ARG A 306 11.81 -6.79 12.66
C ARG A 306 11.26 -7.46 11.41
N MET A 307 10.38 -6.78 10.67
CA MET A 307 9.83 -7.31 9.42
C MET A 307 10.88 -7.36 8.32
N LEU A 308 11.71 -6.32 8.17
CA LEU A 308 12.82 -6.31 7.22
C LEU A 308 13.83 -7.44 7.52
N ASP A 309 14.20 -7.63 8.80
CA ASP A 309 15.08 -8.74 9.20
C ASP A 309 14.46 -10.11 8.90
N LYS A 310 13.17 -10.29 9.21
CA LYS A 310 12.44 -11.53 8.93
C LYS A 310 12.39 -11.85 7.44
N VAL A 311 12.04 -10.87 6.60
CA VAL A 311 12.00 -11.01 5.14
C VAL A 311 13.40 -11.32 4.60
N TRP A 312 14.41 -10.57 5.03
CA TRP A 312 15.79 -10.77 4.60
C TRP A 312 16.27 -12.19 4.87
N ASN A 313 16.19 -12.64 6.12
CA ASN A 313 16.70 -13.93 6.54
C ASN A 313 15.92 -15.10 5.97
N THR A 314 14.63 -14.93 5.64
CA THR A 314 13.78 -16.03 5.15
C THR A 314 13.67 -16.08 3.63
N MET A 315 13.62 -14.94 2.97
CA MET A 315 13.24 -14.85 1.55
C MET A 315 14.38 -14.40 0.63
N LEU A 316 15.32 -13.59 1.12
CA LEU A 316 16.28 -12.88 0.28
C LEU A 316 17.73 -13.30 0.48
N ARG A 317 18.13 -13.73 1.67
CA ARG A 317 19.53 -14.01 2.03
C ARG A 317 20.11 -15.25 1.35
N ASN A 318 19.32 -16.11 0.72
CA ASN A 318 19.75 -17.37 0.11
C ASN A 318 20.19 -17.21 -1.35
#